data_3edc40f8e7bf8180c4d14f34a019196d
#
_entry.id   3edc40f8e7bf8180c4d14f34a019196d
#
_cell.length_a   1.000
_cell.length_b   1.000
_cell.length_c   1.000
_cell.angle_alpha   90.00
_cell.angle_beta   90.00
_cell.angle_gamma   90.00
#
_symmetry.space_group_name_H-M   'P 1'
#
loop_
_entity.id
_entity.type
_entity.pdbx_description
1 polymer ?
#
loop_
_entity_poly.entity_id
_entity_poly.type
_entity_poly.pdbx_seq_one_letter_code
_entity_poly.pdbx_strand_id
1 'polypeptide(L)'
;AACLDDSQMADMEALAMSLGMAVLVEVHDRPELDRALRLKTPLIGINNRNLRTFEVSLDTTLGMIRDVPALIGGERLLVAESGILNAADVAVLQAAKVPAFLVGEAFMRAPDPGQALSALFGL
;
A
#
# COMPACT_ATOMS: atom_id res chain seq x y z
N ALA A 1 3.79 -9.87 3.57
CA ALA A 1 4.00 -11.08 2.72
C ALA A 1 5.45 -11.56 2.77
N ALA A 2 6.41 -10.68 2.98
CA ALA A 2 7.84 -11.03 2.94
C ALA A 2 8.26 -12.04 4.03
N CYS A 3 7.63 -12.00 5.20
CA CYS A 3 8.04 -12.80 6.37
C CYS A 3 7.26 -14.10 6.54
N LEU A 4 6.19 -14.32 5.79
CA LEU A 4 5.28 -15.44 5.96
C LEU A 4 5.19 -16.27 4.69
N ASP A 5 5.06 -17.60 4.84
CA ASP A 5 4.69 -18.45 3.71
C ASP A 5 3.18 -18.35 3.42
N ASP A 6 2.76 -18.93 2.30
CA ASP A 6 1.37 -18.82 1.85
C ASP A 6 0.38 -19.46 2.84
N SER A 7 0.75 -20.57 3.45
CA SER A 7 -0.10 -21.24 4.46
C SER A 7 -0.26 -20.37 5.70
N GLN A 8 0.83 -19.79 6.19
CA GLN A 8 0.81 -18.91 7.36
C GLN A 8 -0.03 -17.65 7.09
N MET A 9 0.09 -17.06 5.89
CA MET A 9 -0.74 -15.90 5.53
C MET A 9 -2.22 -16.25 5.51
N ALA A 10 -2.58 -17.37 4.91
CA ALA A 10 -3.98 -17.82 4.85
C ALA A 10 -4.54 -18.10 6.25
N ASP A 11 -3.76 -18.73 7.13
CA ASP A 11 -4.18 -19.04 8.49
C ASP A 11 -4.38 -17.76 9.33
N MET A 12 -3.47 -16.80 9.20
CA MET A 12 -3.58 -15.50 9.89
C MET A 12 -4.77 -14.69 9.38
N GLU A 13 -5.00 -14.69 8.07
CA GLU A 13 -6.16 -14.04 7.48
C GLU A 13 -7.46 -14.63 8.00
N ALA A 14 -7.57 -15.95 8.00
CA ALA A 14 -8.76 -16.65 8.48
C ALA A 14 -9.03 -16.33 9.95
N LEU A 15 -7.98 -16.33 10.80
CA LEU A 15 -8.10 -15.99 12.21
C LEU A 15 -8.57 -14.55 12.40
N ALA A 16 -7.96 -13.60 11.71
CA ALA A 16 -8.32 -12.18 11.81
C ALA A 16 -9.77 -11.96 11.37
N MET A 17 -10.21 -12.57 10.27
CA MET A 17 -11.59 -12.47 9.80
C MET A 17 -12.59 -13.09 10.79
N SER A 18 -12.23 -14.20 11.43
CA SER A 18 -13.09 -14.82 12.45
C SER A 18 -13.25 -13.93 13.69
N LEU A 19 -12.31 -13.03 13.94
CA LEU A 19 -12.35 -12.05 15.02
C LEU A 19 -12.97 -10.70 14.60
N GLY A 20 -13.47 -10.60 13.37
CA GLY A 20 -14.06 -9.36 12.84
C GLY A 20 -13.03 -8.29 12.50
N MET A 21 -11.78 -8.65 12.31
CA MET A 21 -10.69 -7.72 11.99
C MET A 21 -10.50 -7.62 10.49
N ALA A 22 -10.18 -6.40 10.00
CA ALA A 22 -9.72 -6.20 8.63
C ALA A 22 -8.25 -6.59 8.52
N VAL A 23 -7.87 -7.10 7.34
CA VAL A 23 -6.48 -7.51 7.05
C VAL A 23 -5.94 -6.68 5.89
N LEU A 24 -4.84 -5.96 6.14
CA LEU A 24 -4.05 -5.30 5.10
C LEU A 24 -2.82 -6.15 4.81
N VAL A 25 -2.72 -6.63 3.58
CA VAL A 25 -1.56 -7.42 3.15
C VAL A 25 -0.59 -6.51 2.42
N GLU A 26 0.61 -6.37 2.97
CA GLU A 26 1.67 -5.52 2.44
C GLU A 26 2.57 -6.32 1.52
N VAL A 27 2.84 -5.77 0.33
CA VAL A 27 3.74 -6.36 -0.66
C VAL A 27 4.78 -5.33 -1.11
N HIS A 28 5.95 -5.82 -1.54
CA HIS A 28 7.08 -5.00 -1.95
C HIS A 28 7.47 -5.23 -3.42
N ASP A 29 7.09 -6.37 -3.98
CA ASP A 29 7.43 -6.76 -5.34
C ASP A 29 6.31 -7.59 -5.98
N ARG A 30 6.49 -7.93 -7.25
CA ARG A 30 5.50 -8.69 -8.00
C ARG A 30 5.29 -10.12 -7.48
N PRO A 31 6.34 -10.89 -7.12
CA PRO A 31 6.13 -12.21 -6.53
C PRO A 31 5.31 -12.18 -5.24
N GLU A 32 5.54 -11.19 -4.36
CA GLU A 32 4.73 -11.01 -3.15
C GLU A 32 3.30 -10.63 -3.50
N LEU A 33 3.09 -9.77 -4.50
CA LEU A 33 1.75 -9.41 -4.97
C LEU A 33 0.98 -10.64 -5.46
N ASP A 34 1.61 -11.50 -6.25
CA ASP A 34 0.97 -12.72 -6.75
C ASP A 34 0.53 -13.64 -5.60
N ARG A 35 1.34 -13.73 -4.53
CA ARG A 35 0.98 -14.47 -3.31
C ARG A 35 -0.21 -13.81 -2.58
N ALA A 36 -0.18 -12.50 -2.42
CA ALA A 36 -1.23 -11.74 -1.74
C ALA A 36 -2.57 -11.84 -2.46
N LEU A 37 -2.56 -11.89 -3.80
CA LEU A 37 -3.78 -12.00 -4.60
C LEU A 37 -4.52 -13.34 -4.41
N ARG A 38 -3.88 -14.34 -3.82
CA ARG A 38 -4.51 -15.62 -3.46
C ARG A 38 -5.32 -15.53 -2.16
N LEU A 39 -5.11 -14.46 -1.38
CA LEU A 39 -5.87 -14.22 -0.16
C LEU A 39 -7.22 -13.59 -0.47
N LYS A 40 -8.13 -13.65 0.49
CA LYS A 40 -9.50 -13.14 0.34
C LYS A 40 -9.65 -11.67 0.68
N THR A 41 -8.70 -11.10 1.44
CA THR A 41 -8.80 -9.71 1.88
C THR A 41 -8.89 -8.75 0.71
N PRO A 42 -9.78 -7.74 0.79
CA PRO A 42 -9.85 -6.70 -0.24
C PRO A 42 -8.72 -5.66 -0.13
N LEU A 43 -7.97 -5.65 0.98
CA LEU A 43 -6.96 -4.62 1.25
C LEU A 43 -5.57 -5.11 0.85
N ILE A 44 -5.01 -4.51 -0.19
CA ILE A 44 -3.64 -4.78 -0.64
C ILE A 44 -2.82 -3.50 -0.50
N GLY A 45 -1.75 -3.56 0.29
CA GLY A 45 -0.82 -2.45 0.45
C GLY A 45 0.45 -2.69 -0.37
N ILE A 46 0.84 -1.71 -1.18
CA ILE A 46 2.13 -1.73 -1.88
C ILE A 46 3.06 -0.77 -1.16
N ASN A 47 4.13 -1.32 -0.59
CA ASN A 47 5.16 -0.54 0.09
C ASN A 47 6.21 -0.12 -0.93
N ASN A 48 6.31 1.19 -1.17
CA ASN A 48 7.27 1.78 -2.09
C ASN A 48 8.70 1.81 -1.54
N ARG A 49 8.91 1.41 -0.29
CA ARG A 49 10.24 1.30 0.32
C ARG A 49 10.74 -0.12 0.25
N ASN A 50 11.92 -0.31 -0.31
CA ASN A 50 12.62 -1.59 -0.25
C ASN A 50 13.22 -1.75 1.15
N LEU A 51 12.78 -2.76 1.89
CA LEU A 51 13.22 -2.97 3.27
C LEU A 51 14.67 -3.44 3.40
N ARG A 52 15.30 -3.89 2.31
CA ARG A 52 16.70 -4.32 2.30
C ARG A 52 17.64 -3.14 2.01
N THR A 53 17.30 -2.31 1.02
CA THR A 53 18.14 -1.18 0.57
C THR A 53 17.67 0.15 1.11
N PHE A 54 16.46 0.22 1.67
CA PHE A 54 15.75 1.44 2.08
C PHE A 54 15.49 2.44 0.95
N GLU A 55 15.72 2.04 -0.29
CA GLU A 55 15.34 2.84 -1.44
C GLU A 55 13.83 2.96 -1.54
N VAL A 56 13.37 4.15 -1.94
CA VAL A 56 11.95 4.47 -2.07
C VAL A 56 11.67 4.93 -3.49
N SER A 57 10.67 4.34 -4.14
CA SER A 57 10.24 4.75 -5.46
C SER A 57 8.74 4.51 -5.65
N LEU A 58 8.01 5.52 -6.10
CA LEU A 58 6.61 5.38 -6.48
C LEU A 58 6.44 4.46 -7.69
N ASP A 59 7.48 4.24 -8.47
CA ASP A 59 7.48 3.32 -9.60
C ASP A 59 7.15 1.88 -9.18
N THR A 60 7.40 1.51 -7.93
CA THR A 60 6.98 0.22 -7.38
C THR A 60 5.47 0.04 -7.50
N THR A 61 4.69 0.99 -7.00
CA THR A 61 3.22 0.96 -7.13
C THR A 61 2.78 1.09 -8.58
N LEU A 62 3.32 2.07 -9.31
CA LEU A 62 2.93 2.33 -10.69
C LEU A 62 3.23 1.14 -11.60
N GLY A 63 4.37 0.48 -11.39
CA GLY A 63 4.76 -0.71 -12.14
C GLY A 63 3.81 -1.88 -11.89
N MET A 64 3.42 -2.12 -10.65
CA MET A 64 2.47 -3.18 -10.31
C MET A 64 1.08 -2.93 -10.89
N ILE A 65 0.61 -1.67 -10.87
CA ILE A 65 -0.68 -1.31 -11.50
C ILE A 65 -0.63 -1.56 -13.02
N ARG A 66 0.47 -1.22 -13.65
CA ARG A 66 0.65 -1.46 -15.09
C ARG A 66 0.62 -2.95 -15.43
N ASP A 67 1.28 -3.77 -14.60
CA ASP A 67 1.35 -5.22 -14.79
C ASP A 67 0.04 -5.93 -14.41
N VAL A 68 -0.68 -5.39 -13.43
CA VAL A 68 -1.94 -5.95 -12.93
C VAL A 68 -3.00 -4.84 -12.87
N PRO A 69 -3.59 -4.44 -14.01
CA PRO A 69 -4.58 -3.37 -14.04
C PRO A 69 -5.81 -3.62 -13.14
N ALA A 70 -6.11 -4.88 -12.84
CA ALA A 70 -7.23 -5.26 -11.97
C ALA A 70 -7.05 -4.78 -10.52
N LEU A 71 -5.87 -4.31 -10.11
CA LEU A 71 -5.67 -3.67 -8.81
C LEU A 71 -6.49 -2.39 -8.66
N ILE A 72 -6.83 -1.75 -9.77
CA ILE A 72 -7.59 -0.49 -9.80
C ILE A 72 -8.99 -0.76 -10.33
N GLY A 73 -10.00 -0.26 -9.63
CA GLY A 73 -11.40 -0.38 -10.05
C GLY A 73 -12.03 -1.75 -9.86
N GLY A 74 -11.32 -2.70 -9.24
CA GLY A 74 -11.83 -4.02 -8.91
C GLY A 74 -12.41 -4.08 -7.50
N GLU A 75 -12.62 -5.30 -7.01
CA GLU A 75 -13.15 -5.53 -5.65
C GLU A 75 -12.12 -5.27 -4.55
N ARG A 76 -10.84 -5.12 -4.92
CA ARG A 76 -9.76 -4.88 -3.97
C ARG A 76 -9.45 -3.40 -3.86
N LEU A 77 -9.14 -2.97 -2.63
CA LEU A 77 -8.71 -1.60 -2.34
C LEU A 77 -7.19 -1.59 -2.26
N LEU A 78 -6.56 -0.83 -3.16
CA LEU A 78 -5.12 -0.66 -3.18
C LEU A 78 -4.72 0.50 -2.28
N VAL A 79 -3.76 0.25 -1.40
CA VAL A 79 -3.18 1.25 -0.50
C VAL A 79 -1.72 1.44 -0.87
N ALA A 80 -1.33 2.65 -1.22
CA ALA A 80 0.09 2.98 -1.45
C ALA A 80 0.73 3.37 -0.12
N GLU A 81 1.87 2.76 0.18
CA GLU A 81 2.60 2.94 1.44
C GLU A 81 4.02 3.43 1.15
N SER A 82 4.50 4.34 1.97
CA SER A 82 5.84 4.95 1.88
C SER A 82 6.06 5.77 0.61
N GLY A 83 7.06 6.64 0.64
CA GLY A 83 7.46 7.44 -0.52
C GLY A 83 6.54 8.61 -0.84
N ILE A 84 5.54 8.87 -0.02
CA ILE A 84 4.57 9.95 -0.22
C ILE A 84 5.00 11.11 0.69
N LEU A 85 5.72 12.07 0.15
CA LEU A 85 6.32 13.15 0.90
C LEU A 85 5.73 14.53 0.61
N ASN A 86 5.08 14.71 -0.54
CA ASN A 86 4.53 15.99 -0.96
C ASN A 86 3.29 15.81 -1.85
N ALA A 87 2.63 16.94 -2.17
CA ALA A 87 1.43 16.93 -2.99
C ALA A 87 1.65 16.40 -4.42
N ALA A 88 2.86 16.55 -4.95
CA ALA A 88 3.18 16.01 -6.27
C ALA A 88 3.17 14.47 -6.27
N ASP A 89 3.66 13.84 -5.20
CA ASP A 89 3.61 12.39 -5.04
C ASP A 89 2.17 11.89 -4.99
N VAL A 90 1.31 12.57 -4.24
CA VAL A 90 -0.12 12.26 -4.16
C VAL A 90 -0.77 12.42 -5.55
N ALA A 91 -0.45 13.49 -6.26
CA ALA A 91 -1.02 13.74 -7.59
C ALA A 91 -0.65 12.63 -8.59
N VAL A 92 0.59 12.15 -8.57
CA VAL A 92 1.04 11.03 -9.41
C VAL A 92 0.24 9.77 -9.14
N LEU A 93 0.05 9.43 -7.87
CA LEU A 93 -0.71 8.23 -7.48
C LEU A 93 -2.20 8.39 -7.76
N GLN A 94 -2.78 9.58 -7.55
CA GLN A 94 -4.18 9.85 -7.89
C GLN A 94 -4.42 9.78 -9.39
N ALA A 95 -3.48 10.24 -10.20
CA ALA A 95 -3.56 10.10 -11.65
C ALA A 95 -3.57 8.62 -12.09
N ALA A 96 -2.91 7.75 -11.33
CA ALA A 96 -2.96 6.30 -11.53
C ALA A 96 -4.18 5.65 -10.87
N LYS A 97 -5.10 6.46 -10.31
CA LYS A 97 -6.35 6.02 -9.65
C LYS A 97 -6.14 5.20 -8.36
N VAL A 98 -5.04 5.40 -7.68
CA VAL A 98 -4.82 4.80 -6.35
C VAL A 98 -5.77 5.44 -5.34
N PRO A 99 -6.65 4.66 -4.69
CA PRO A 99 -7.73 5.22 -3.88
C PRO A 99 -7.33 5.54 -2.44
N ALA A 100 -6.25 4.96 -1.93
CA ALA A 100 -5.89 5.10 -0.51
C ALA A 100 -4.37 5.18 -0.33
N PHE A 101 -3.98 5.86 0.75
CA PHE A 101 -2.56 6.12 1.08
C PHE A 101 -2.31 5.88 2.55
N LEU A 102 -1.16 5.27 2.87
CA LEU A 102 -0.65 5.20 4.23
C LEU A 102 0.57 6.11 4.32
N VAL A 103 0.43 7.21 5.03
CA VAL A 103 1.45 8.25 5.14
C VAL A 103 1.82 8.47 6.60
N GLY A 104 3.09 8.32 6.92
CA GLY A 104 3.58 8.53 8.28
C GLY A 104 4.78 9.45 8.34
N GLU A 105 5.81 9.18 7.55
CA GLU A 105 7.09 9.90 7.63
C GLU A 105 6.94 11.40 7.41
N ALA A 106 6.16 11.82 6.40
CA ALA A 106 5.94 13.23 6.13
C ALA A 106 5.32 13.97 7.31
N PHE A 107 4.39 13.32 8.02
CA PHE A 107 3.72 13.91 9.19
C PHE A 107 4.60 13.90 10.43
N MET A 108 5.40 12.85 10.60
CA MET A 108 6.32 12.74 11.75
C MET A 108 7.43 13.78 11.68
N ARG A 109 7.84 14.21 10.48
CA ARG A 109 8.86 15.24 10.27
C ARG A 109 8.29 16.66 10.28
N ALA A 110 6.98 16.82 10.14
CA ALA A 110 6.35 18.12 10.04
C ALA A 110 6.21 18.77 11.41
N PRO A 111 6.47 20.09 11.53
CA PRO A 111 6.20 20.83 12.77
C PRO A 111 4.71 20.81 13.16
N ASP A 112 3.82 20.80 12.17
CA ASP A 112 2.38 20.70 12.35
C ASP A 112 1.82 19.61 11.45
N PRO A 113 1.53 18.41 11.98
CA PRO A 113 1.01 17.30 11.19
C PRO A 113 -0.32 17.59 10.52
N GLY A 114 -1.19 18.39 11.16
CA GLY A 114 -2.48 18.75 10.58
C GLY A 114 -2.34 19.63 9.34
N GLN A 115 -1.45 20.63 9.40
CA GLN A 115 -1.13 21.46 8.24
C GLN A 115 -0.46 20.64 7.13
N ALA A 116 0.42 19.72 7.49
CA ALA A 116 1.06 18.84 6.53
C ALA A 116 0.04 17.96 5.81
N LEU A 117 -0.94 17.42 6.53
CA LEU A 117 -2.04 16.65 5.94
C LEU A 117 -2.83 17.50 4.94
N SER A 118 -3.22 18.71 5.33
CA SER A 118 -3.97 19.63 4.46
C SER A 118 -3.18 19.98 3.19
N ALA A 119 -1.89 20.28 3.33
CA ALA A 119 -1.03 20.60 2.19
C ALA A 119 -0.85 19.41 1.24
N LEU A 120 -0.71 18.21 1.80
CA LEU A 120 -0.47 16.99 1.03
C LEU A 120 -1.67 16.63 0.15
N PHE A 121 -2.88 16.75 0.67
CA PHE A 121 -4.11 16.36 -0.01
C PHE A 121 -4.95 17.52 -0.54
N GLY A 122 -4.48 18.75 -0.41
CA GLY A 122 -5.18 19.93 -0.91
C GLY A 122 -6.45 20.28 -0.13
N LEU A 123 -6.44 19.99 1.16
CA LEU A 123 -7.60 20.22 2.03
C LEU A 123 -7.65 21.66 2.59
#